data_8d43145b76d968a7ca8ff51b53e835c1
#
_entry.id   8d43145b76d968a7ca8ff51b53e835c1
#
_cell.length_a   1.000
_cell.length_b   1.000
_cell.length_c   1.000
_cell.angle_alpha   90.00
_cell.angle_beta   90.00
_cell.angle_gamma   90.00
#
_symmetry.space_group_name_H-M   'P 1'
#
loop_
_entity.id
_entity.type
_entity.pdbx_description
1 polymer ?
#
loop_
_entity_poly.entity_id
_entity_poly.type
_entity_poly.pdbx_seq_one_letter_code
_entity_poly.pdbx_strand_id
1 'polypeptide(L)'
;MDAGHGGKDCGAMSANLVCEKDIVLEVVKFLHKELKKRGYSVLLTRDKDIYIDLVARTELANKKSADLFISVHANSIPKRSTSNAHGIETYFLSTARSERARKVAEQENKDDVNLMDYFSKSLFLNSLNTQRLIVSNKLAIDVQYGMLQSVRKNYPDVVDGGVREGPFWVLAGALMPSILIEIGYNSHAIESKRIQSKPYQKILAKGIADGIDSFFSKND
;
A
#
# COMPACT_ATOMS: atom_id res chain seq x y z
N MET A 1 6.09 -8.51 1.64
CA MET A 1 5.50 -7.20 2.01
C MET A 1 6.50 -6.11 1.72
N ASP A 2 6.01 -4.98 1.29
CA ASP A 2 6.80 -3.83 0.88
C ASP A 2 6.47 -2.62 1.76
N ALA A 3 7.49 -1.95 2.28
CA ALA A 3 7.37 -0.63 2.89
C ALA A 3 7.78 0.39 1.84
N GLY A 4 6.86 1.22 1.39
CA GLY A 4 7.10 2.23 0.37
C GLY A 4 8.28 3.13 0.70
N HIS A 5 8.89 3.74 -0.33
CA HIS A 5 10.01 4.68 -0.17
C HIS A 5 11.24 4.09 0.56
N GLY A 6 12.08 4.94 1.14
CA GLY A 6 13.26 4.53 1.93
C GLY A 6 14.55 5.22 1.50
N GLY A 7 15.52 5.32 2.42
CA GLY A 7 16.81 5.98 2.18
C GLY A 7 16.63 7.43 1.73
N LYS A 8 17.09 7.75 0.51
CA LYS A 8 16.99 9.09 -0.08
C LYS A 8 15.57 9.55 -0.42
N ASP A 9 14.64 8.60 -0.57
CA ASP A 9 13.24 8.87 -0.88
C ASP A 9 12.42 8.94 0.42
N CYS A 10 11.97 10.14 0.76
CA CYS A 10 11.17 10.42 1.96
C CYS A 10 9.70 10.00 1.79
N GLY A 11 9.19 9.94 0.56
CA GLY A 11 7.75 9.91 0.30
C GLY A 11 7.06 11.21 0.72
N ALA A 12 5.80 11.12 1.07
CA ALA A 12 5.03 12.25 1.58
C ALA A 12 5.58 12.75 2.92
N MET A 13 5.72 14.07 3.05
CA MET A 13 6.19 14.71 4.28
C MET A 13 5.03 15.40 5.00
N SER A 14 4.89 15.11 6.28
CA SER A 14 3.91 15.77 7.15
C SER A 14 4.28 17.21 7.50
N ALA A 15 3.34 17.95 8.07
CA ALA A 15 3.58 19.33 8.53
C ALA A 15 4.67 19.41 9.62
N ASN A 16 4.84 18.38 10.43
CA ASN A 16 5.89 18.25 11.45
C ASN A 16 7.15 17.55 10.94
N LEU A 17 7.37 17.53 9.62
CA LEU A 17 8.56 17.04 8.94
C LEU A 17 8.85 15.53 9.14
N VAL A 18 7.83 14.73 9.41
CA VAL A 18 7.96 13.26 9.47
C VAL A 18 7.76 12.70 8.07
N CYS A 19 8.73 11.93 7.59
CA CYS A 19 8.69 11.24 6.31
C CYS A 19 7.74 10.05 6.33
N GLU A 20 7.06 9.81 5.22
CA GLU A 20 6.24 8.63 5.00
C GLU A 20 7.02 7.32 5.19
N LYS A 21 8.25 7.25 4.64
CA LYS A 21 9.12 6.07 4.71
C LYS A 21 9.30 5.51 6.12
N ASP A 22 9.30 6.38 7.14
CA ASP A 22 9.49 5.99 8.53
C ASP A 22 8.20 5.40 9.11
N ILE A 23 7.07 6.02 8.78
CA ILE A 23 5.74 5.58 9.22
C ILE A 23 5.42 4.20 8.66
N VAL A 24 5.55 4.02 7.35
CA VAL A 24 5.19 2.77 6.68
C VAL A 24 6.13 1.63 7.05
N LEU A 25 7.41 1.91 7.32
CA LEU A 25 8.35 0.92 7.83
C LEU A 25 7.91 0.35 9.19
N GLU A 26 7.47 1.21 10.11
CA GLU A 26 6.99 0.76 11.42
C GLU A 26 5.68 -0.06 11.28
N VAL A 27 4.74 0.37 10.45
CA VAL A 27 3.51 -0.39 10.18
C VAL A 27 3.83 -1.77 9.61
N VAL A 28 4.72 -1.84 8.62
CA VAL A 28 5.15 -3.12 8.01
C VAL A 28 5.85 -4.02 9.02
N LYS A 29 6.65 -3.48 9.94
CA LYS A 29 7.27 -4.26 11.03
C LYS A 29 6.23 -4.83 12.01
N PHE A 30 5.18 -4.07 12.35
CA PHE A 30 4.08 -4.59 13.17
C PHE A 30 3.30 -5.67 12.43
N LEU A 31 2.99 -5.44 11.14
CA LEU A 31 2.29 -6.40 10.29
C LEU A 31 3.10 -7.70 10.11
N HIS A 32 4.41 -7.59 9.89
CA HIS A 32 5.32 -8.75 9.84
C HIS A 32 5.22 -9.62 11.10
N LYS A 33 5.28 -8.97 12.28
CA LYS A 33 5.16 -9.69 13.56
C LYS A 33 3.80 -10.36 13.71
N GLU A 34 2.75 -9.67 13.30
CA GLU A 34 1.38 -10.17 13.42
C GLU A 34 1.14 -11.37 12.50
N LEU A 35 1.56 -11.29 11.23
CA LEU A 35 1.42 -12.39 10.27
C LEU A 35 2.28 -13.61 10.66
N LYS A 36 3.50 -13.39 11.17
CA LYS A 36 4.32 -14.50 11.67
C LYS A 36 3.67 -15.25 12.84
N LYS A 37 2.96 -14.56 13.74
CA LYS A 37 2.19 -15.19 14.83
C LYS A 37 1.05 -16.06 14.30
N ARG A 38 0.50 -15.72 13.13
CA ARG A 38 -0.57 -16.46 12.45
C ARG A 38 -0.06 -17.61 11.57
N GLY A 39 1.28 -17.85 11.55
CA GLY A 39 1.90 -18.95 10.82
C GLY A 39 2.31 -18.63 9.39
N TYR A 40 2.15 -17.39 8.93
CA TYR A 40 2.58 -17.00 7.58
C TYR A 40 4.10 -16.89 7.45
N SER A 41 4.62 -17.32 6.29
CA SER A 41 5.97 -16.99 5.85
C SER A 41 5.99 -15.58 5.28
N VAL A 42 6.76 -14.68 5.85
CA VAL A 42 6.73 -13.25 5.49
C VAL A 42 8.11 -12.77 5.09
N LEU A 43 8.21 -12.27 3.86
CA LEU A 43 9.38 -11.58 3.31
C LEU A 43 9.15 -10.07 3.31
N LEU A 44 10.15 -9.30 3.74
CA LEU A 44 10.15 -7.84 3.64
C LEU A 44 11.06 -7.39 2.50
N THR A 45 10.66 -6.39 1.72
CA THR A 45 11.54 -5.74 0.74
C THR A 45 12.64 -4.98 1.47
N ARG A 46 12.31 -4.28 2.54
CA ARG A 46 13.24 -3.64 3.47
C ARG A 46 12.78 -3.77 4.93
N ASP A 47 13.71 -3.86 5.84
CA ASP A 47 13.51 -3.88 7.29
C ASP A 47 14.19 -2.70 8.02
N LYS A 48 14.86 -1.84 7.23
CA LYS A 48 15.57 -0.64 7.67
C LYS A 48 15.40 0.50 6.67
N ASP A 49 15.92 1.68 6.99
CA ASP A 49 15.85 2.86 6.12
C ASP A 49 16.91 2.77 5.00
N ILE A 50 16.56 2.03 3.95
CA ILE A 50 17.34 1.93 2.71
C ILE A 50 16.45 2.20 1.50
N TYR A 51 17.02 2.76 0.44
CA TYR A 51 16.35 2.93 -0.84
C TYR A 51 16.36 1.60 -1.62
N ILE A 52 15.20 1.24 -2.18
CA ILE A 52 15.05 0.12 -3.11
C ILE A 52 14.20 0.64 -4.27
N ASP A 53 14.68 0.48 -5.51
CA ASP A 53 13.92 0.85 -6.69
C ASP A 53 12.66 -0.01 -6.86
N LEU A 54 11.68 0.49 -7.62
CA LEU A 54 10.36 -0.15 -7.75
C LEU A 54 10.46 -1.54 -8.38
N VAL A 55 11.35 -1.73 -9.36
CA VAL A 55 11.53 -3.02 -10.05
C VAL A 55 12.05 -4.08 -9.08
N ALA A 56 13.07 -3.75 -8.30
CA ALA A 56 13.69 -4.69 -7.36
C ALA A 56 12.72 -5.18 -6.27
N ARG A 57 11.72 -4.36 -5.90
CA ARG A 57 10.68 -4.74 -4.92
C ARG A 57 9.86 -5.93 -5.40
N THR A 58 9.36 -5.87 -6.63
CA THR A 58 8.56 -6.97 -7.22
C THR A 58 9.42 -8.14 -7.68
N GLU A 59 10.62 -7.89 -8.19
CA GLU A 59 11.55 -8.96 -8.55
C GLU A 59 11.93 -9.83 -7.35
N LEU A 60 12.11 -9.23 -6.17
CA LEU A 60 12.35 -9.99 -4.95
C LEU A 60 11.17 -10.92 -4.63
N ALA A 61 9.93 -10.42 -4.74
CA ALA A 61 8.73 -11.21 -4.49
C ALA A 61 8.58 -12.34 -5.53
N ASN A 62 8.79 -12.04 -6.82
CA ASN A 62 8.73 -12.99 -7.91
C ASN A 62 9.78 -14.11 -7.75
N LYS A 63 11.04 -13.75 -7.45
CA LYS A 63 12.14 -14.70 -7.22
C LYS A 63 11.87 -15.65 -6.05
N LYS A 64 11.08 -15.21 -5.09
CA LYS A 64 10.71 -16.00 -3.91
C LYS A 64 9.37 -16.71 -4.05
N SER A 65 8.75 -16.63 -5.24
CA SER A 65 7.43 -17.21 -5.50
C SER A 65 6.41 -16.87 -4.41
N ALA A 66 6.35 -15.58 -4.05
CA ALA A 66 5.42 -15.13 -3.01
C ALA A 66 3.96 -15.27 -3.49
N ASP A 67 3.07 -15.67 -2.60
CA ASP A 67 1.63 -15.81 -2.89
C ASP A 67 0.93 -14.46 -3.03
N LEU A 68 1.37 -13.45 -2.28
CA LEU A 68 0.83 -12.09 -2.27
C LEU A 68 1.95 -11.04 -2.24
N PHE A 69 1.73 -9.90 -2.91
CA PHE A 69 2.55 -8.72 -2.76
C PHE A 69 1.70 -7.56 -2.22
N ILE A 70 2.11 -6.99 -1.08
CA ILE A 70 1.38 -5.92 -0.39
C ILE A 70 2.36 -4.77 -0.14
N SER A 71 2.13 -3.63 -0.78
CA SER A 71 2.88 -2.39 -0.58
C SER A 71 2.10 -1.45 0.34
N VAL A 72 2.77 -0.85 1.32
CA VAL A 72 2.18 0.04 2.33
C VAL A 72 2.73 1.45 2.15
N HIS A 73 1.83 2.42 2.01
CA HIS A 73 2.06 3.83 1.77
C HIS A 73 1.23 4.72 2.70
N ALA A 74 1.53 6.01 2.75
CA ALA A 74 0.74 7.02 3.45
C ALA A 74 0.56 8.24 2.54
N ASN A 75 -0.64 8.39 2.04
CA ASN A 75 -1.05 9.35 1.02
C ASN A 75 -0.76 10.82 1.39
N SER A 76 -0.75 11.68 0.40
CA SER A 76 -0.69 13.11 0.61
C SER A 76 -1.51 13.91 -0.41
N ILE A 77 -1.88 15.12 -0.01
CA ILE A 77 -2.48 16.10 -0.90
C ILE A 77 -1.43 17.18 -1.17
N PRO A 78 -1.22 17.60 -2.43
CA PRO A 78 -0.34 18.71 -2.74
C PRO A 78 -0.73 19.98 -1.96
N LYS A 79 0.25 20.71 -1.42
CA LYS A 79 0.03 21.90 -0.57
C LYS A 79 -0.88 22.97 -1.18
N ARG A 80 -0.97 23.04 -2.51
CA ARG A 80 -1.81 24.02 -3.23
C ARG A 80 -3.19 23.47 -3.61
N SER A 81 -3.52 22.25 -3.22
CA SER A 81 -4.81 21.64 -3.52
C SER A 81 -5.89 22.15 -2.57
N THR A 82 -7.07 22.41 -3.09
CA THR A 82 -8.28 22.68 -2.31
C THR A 82 -9.02 21.41 -1.88
N SER A 83 -8.48 20.23 -2.24
CA SER A 83 -9.05 18.93 -1.87
C SER A 83 -8.94 18.72 -0.36
N ASN A 84 -9.99 18.20 0.25
CA ASN A 84 -10.01 17.71 1.62
C ASN A 84 -10.03 16.18 1.65
N ALA A 85 -9.35 15.54 0.69
CA ALA A 85 -9.28 14.09 0.63
C ALA A 85 -8.53 13.54 1.85
N HIS A 86 -9.10 12.52 2.48
CA HIS A 86 -8.54 11.81 3.64
C HIS A 86 -9.17 10.42 3.72
N GLY A 87 -8.68 9.59 4.63
CA GLY A 87 -9.15 8.22 4.86
C GLY A 87 -8.18 7.15 4.40
N ILE A 88 -8.55 5.90 4.66
CA ILE A 88 -7.80 4.71 4.27
C ILE A 88 -8.28 4.27 2.89
N GLU A 89 -7.35 3.94 2.00
CA GLU A 89 -7.64 3.48 0.65
C GLU A 89 -6.80 2.24 0.31
N THR A 90 -7.36 1.34 -0.49
CA THR A 90 -6.60 0.21 -1.02
C THR A 90 -6.70 0.18 -2.53
N TYR A 91 -5.55 0.04 -3.19
CA TYR A 91 -5.43 0.06 -4.64
C TYR A 91 -4.99 -1.28 -5.18
N PHE A 92 -5.49 -1.65 -6.35
CA PHE A 92 -4.99 -2.75 -7.17
C PHE A 92 -4.63 -2.24 -8.57
N LEU A 93 -3.79 -3.00 -9.29
CA LEU A 93 -3.28 -2.59 -10.59
C LEU A 93 -4.37 -2.60 -11.65
N SER A 94 -4.60 -1.49 -12.33
CA SER A 94 -5.42 -1.35 -13.54
C SER A 94 -5.22 0.02 -14.18
N THR A 95 -5.90 0.28 -15.29
CA THR A 95 -6.04 1.65 -15.78
C THR A 95 -6.92 2.45 -14.83
N ALA A 96 -6.49 3.66 -14.45
CA ALA A 96 -7.25 4.47 -13.50
C ALA A 96 -8.58 4.94 -14.12
N ARG A 97 -9.70 4.62 -13.47
CA ARG A 97 -11.04 5.08 -13.83
C ARG A 97 -11.45 6.37 -13.12
N SER A 98 -10.70 6.81 -12.13
CA SER A 98 -10.97 8.05 -11.42
C SER A 98 -9.76 8.99 -11.42
N GLU A 99 -10.03 10.29 -11.48
CA GLU A 99 -9.02 11.34 -11.39
C GLU A 99 -8.20 11.25 -10.08
N ARG A 100 -8.84 10.84 -8.99
CA ARG A 100 -8.17 10.62 -7.71
C ARG A 100 -7.13 9.50 -7.80
N ALA A 101 -7.52 8.32 -8.31
CA ALA A 101 -6.61 7.19 -8.46
C ALA A 101 -5.44 7.52 -9.40
N ARG A 102 -5.70 8.28 -10.47
CA ARG A 102 -4.67 8.75 -11.40
C ARG A 102 -3.65 9.66 -10.68
N LYS A 103 -4.12 10.63 -9.89
CA LYS A 103 -3.23 11.56 -9.16
C LYS A 103 -2.38 10.86 -8.12
N VAL A 104 -2.95 9.91 -7.38
CA VAL A 104 -2.19 9.11 -6.40
C VAL A 104 -1.14 8.27 -7.11
N ALA A 105 -1.50 7.55 -8.18
CA ALA A 105 -0.53 6.77 -8.93
C ALA A 105 0.59 7.63 -9.55
N GLU A 106 0.26 8.82 -10.09
CA GLU A 106 1.27 9.76 -10.60
C GLU A 106 2.24 10.23 -9.49
N GLN A 107 1.75 10.38 -8.27
CA GLN A 107 2.58 10.76 -7.13
C GLN A 107 3.54 9.65 -6.73
N GLU A 108 3.06 8.41 -6.66
CA GLU A 108 3.86 7.24 -6.29
C GLU A 108 4.86 6.82 -7.39
N ASN A 109 4.55 7.12 -8.66
CA ASN A 109 5.39 6.77 -9.80
C ASN A 109 6.52 7.79 -10.09
N LYS A 110 6.59 8.91 -9.38
CA LYS A 110 7.45 10.06 -9.75
C LYS A 110 8.94 9.77 -9.81
N ASP A 111 9.43 8.89 -8.97
CA ASP A 111 10.88 8.75 -8.76
C ASP A 111 11.57 7.86 -9.81
N ASP A 112 10.82 7.20 -10.69
CA ASP A 112 11.33 6.23 -11.67
C ASP A 112 10.97 6.55 -13.14
N VAL A 113 10.89 7.83 -13.52
CA VAL A 113 10.54 8.29 -14.88
C VAL A 113 11.39 7.63 -15.97
N ASN A 114 12.64 7.28 -15.68
CA ASN A 114 13.55 6.61 -16.62
C ASN A 114 13.15 5.15 -16.93
N LEU A 115 12.22 4.57 -16.19
CA LEU A 115 11.72 3.20 -16.36
C LEU A 115 10.33 3.15 -17.00
N MET A 116 9.86 4.25 -17.57
CA MET A 116 8.51 4.37 -18.13
C MET A 116 8.22 3.31 -19.20
N ASP A 117 9.18 2.98 -20.06
CA ASP A 117 9.00 1.93 -21.08
C ASP A 117 8.88 0.54 -20.47
N TYR A 118 9.65 0.24 -19.44
CA TYR A 118 9.56 -1.02 -18.69
C TYR A 118 8.18 -1.16 -18.04
N PHE A 119 7.70 -0.13 -17.35
CA PHE A 119 6.41 -0.16 -16.68
C PHE A 119 5.23 -0.14 -17.64
N SER A 120 5.32 0.58 -18.77
CA SER A 120 4.31 0.56 -19.83
C SER A 120 4.13 -0.85 -20.40
N LYS A 121 5.24 -1.55 -20.67
CA LYS A 121 5.22 -2.94 -21.12
C LYS A 121 4.65 -3.88 -20.04
N SER A 122 5.07 -3.71 -18.80
CA SER A 122 4.58 -4.50 -17.66
C SER A 122 3.10 -4.26 -17.42
N LEU A 123 2.61 -3.04 -17.48
CA LEU A 123 1.18 -2.71 -17.40
C LEU A 123 0.38 -3.38 -18.51
N PHE A 124 0.87 -3.35 -19.74
CA PHE A 124 0.23 -4.02 -20.86
C PHE A 124 0.13 -5.54 -20.63
N LEU A 125 1.24 -6.19 -20.27
CA LEU A 125 1.27 -7.64 -20.00
C LEU A 125 0.35 -8.00 -18.81
N ASN A 126 0.27 -7.14 -17.79
CA ASN A 126 -0.63 -7.34 -16.66
C ASN A 126 -2.10 -7.19 -17.04
N SER A 127 -2.43 -6.28 -17.96
CA SER A 127 -3.81 -6.10 -18.43
C SER A 127 -4.35 -7.35 -19.14
N LEU A 128 -3.45 -8.20 -19.66
CA LEU A 128 -3.80 -9.49 -20.26
C LEU A 128 -4.10 -10.58 -19.22
N ASN A 129 -3.69 -10.40 -17.98
CA ASN A 129 -3.95 -11.37 -16.90
C ASN A 129 -5.15 -10.95 -16.04
N THR A 130 -6.33 -11.01 -16.63
CA THR A 130 -7.60 -10.63 -15.98
C THR A 130 -7.83 -11.39 -14.67
N GLN A 131 -7.47 -12.67 -14.61
CA GLN A 131 -7.65 -13.49 -13.40
C GLN A 131 -6.87 -12.92 -12.21
N ARG A 132 -5.61 -12.51 -12.39
CA ARG A 132 -4.81 -11.92 -11.32
C ARG A 132 -5.39 -10.58 -10.86
N LEU A 133 -5.91 -9.76 -11.78
CA LEU A 133 -6.57 -8.49 -11.43
C LEU A 133 -7.82 -8.73 -10.58
N ILE A 134 -8.63 -9.73 -10.93
CA ILE A 134 -9.81 -10.11 -10.15
C ILE A 134 -9.40 -10.55 -8.74
N VAL A 135 -8.36 -11.37 -8.61
CA VAL A 135 -7.89 -11.86 -7.31
C VAL A 135 -7.28 -10.71 -6.48
N SER A 136 -6.54 -9.79 -7.13
CA SER A 136 -6.02 -8.58 -6.47
C SER A 136 -7.15 -7.68 -5.95
N ASN A 137 -8.23 -7.52 -6.72
CA ASN A 137 -9.41 -6.76 -6.28
C ASN A 137 -10.07 -7.40 -5.06
N LYS A 138 -10.25 -8.74 -5.05
CA LYS A 138 -10.78 -9.46 -3.87
C LYS A 138 -9.91 -9.25 -2.64
N LEU A 139 -8.59 -9.39 -2.78
CA LEU A 139 -7.62 -9.12 -1.72
C LEU A 139 -7.75 -7.68 -1.19
N ALA A 140 -7.85 -6.70 -2.11
CA ALA A 140 -8.02 -5.30 -1.74
C ALA A 140 -9.29 -5.06 -0.91
N ILE A 141 -10.42 -5.68 -1.30
CA ILE A 141 -11.69 -5.58 -0.57
C ILE A 141 -11.57 -6.16 0.84
N ASP A 142 -11.00 -7.35 0.98
CA ASP A 142 -10.87 -8.00 2.29
C ASP A 142 -9.92 -7.24 3.21
N VAL A 143 -8.80 -6.73 2.69
CA VAL A 143 -7.83 -5.94 3.45
C VAL A 143 -8.43 -4.57 3.85
N GLN A 144 -9.10 -3.86 2.94
CA GLN A 144 -9.78 -2.60 3.23
C GLN A 144 -10.80 -2.79 4.36
N TYR A 145 -11.64 -3.81 4.25
CA TYR A 145 -12.64 -4.14 5.27
C TYR A 145 -12.00 -4.47 6.62
N GLY A 146 -10.97 -5.32 6.64
CA GLY A 146 -10.26 -5.71 7.87
C GLY A 146 -9.64 -4.51 8.59
N MET A 147 -9.00 -3.59 7.85
CA MET A 147 -8.46 -2.35 8.41
C MET A 147 -9.55 -1.50 9.06
N LEU A 148 -10.64 -1.22 8.32
CA LEU A 148 -11.71 -0.37 8.82
C LEU A 148 -12.41 -0.96 10.03
N GLN A 149 -12.68 -2.27 10.03
CA GLN A 149 -13.28 -2.97 11.18
C GLN A 149 -12.39 -2.88 12.42
N SER A 150 -11.08 -2.99 12.27
CA SER A 150 -10.13 -2.90 13.39
C SER A 150 -9.97 -1.46 13.89
N VAL A 151 -9.79 -0.51 12.97
CA VAL A 151 -9.51 0.90 13.32
C VAL A 151 -10.73 1.59 13.91
N ARG A 152 -11.92 1.38 13.36
CA ARG A 152 -13.16 2.07 13.78
C ARG A 152 -13.62 1.71 15.19
N LYS A 153 -13.12 0.62 15.77
CA LYS A 153 -13.39 0.30 17.19
C LYS A 153 -12.87 1.38 18.15
N ASN A 154 -11.76 2.04 17.79
CA ASN A 154 -11.12 3.06 18.62
C ASN A 154 -11.15 4.46 17.96
N TYR A 155 -11.34 4.52 16.65
CA TYR A 155 -11.33 5.74 15.84
C TYR A 155 -12.52 5.70 14.87
N PRO A 156 -13.76 5.89 15.36
CA PRO A 156 -14.99 5.69 14.58
C PRO A 156 -15.15 6.68 13.42
N ASP A 157 -14.44 7.80 13.46
CA ASP A 157 -14.43 8.85 12.45
C ASP A 157 -13.46 8.61 11.29
N VAL A 158 -12.78 7.46 11.25
CA VAL A 158 -11.91 7.11 10.12
C VAL A 158 -12.74 6.91 8.87
N VAL A 159 -12.38 7.66 7.83
CA VAL A 159 -13.07 7.65 6.54
C VAL A 159 -12.63 6.44 5.72
N ASP A 160 -13.62 5.79 5.12
CA ASP A 160 -13.40 4.77 4.09
C ASP A 160 -13.19 5.46 2.74
N GLY A 161 -11.95 5.50 2.27
CA GLY A 161 -11.61 5.99 0.94
C GLY A 161 -11.94 4.97 -0.16
N GLY A 162 -12.19 3.72 0.22
CA GLY A 162 -12.62 2.63 -0.64
C GLY A 162 -11.49 1.87 -1.33
N VAL A 163 -11.91 0.86 -2.08
CA VAL A 163 -11.04 0.11 -2.99
C VAL A 163 -11.09 0.76 -4.37
N ARG A 164 -9.91 0.95 -4.95
CA ARG A 164 -9.74 1.64 -6.23
C ARG A 164 -8.75 0.92 -7.13
N GLU A 165 -8.76 1.25 -8.39
CA GLU A 165 -7.81 0.76 -9.38
C GLU A 165 -6.93 1.91 -9.91
N GLY A 166 -5.66 1.61 -10.19
CA GLY A 166 -4.73 2.60 -10.72
C GLY A 166 -3.45 2.01 -11.27
N PRO A 167 -2.71 2.75 -12.11
CA PRO A 167 -1.50 2.29 -12.78
C PRO A 167 -0.27 2.45 -11.87
N PHE A 168 -0.27 1.78 -10.73
CA PHE A 168 0.84 1.81 -9.77
C PHE A 168 2.01 0.97 -10.26
N TRP A 169 3.15 1.59 -10.53
CA TRP A 169 4.33 0.91 -11.06
C TRP A 169 4.89 -0.12 -10.10
N VAL A 170 4.83 0.14 -8.78
CA VAL A 170 5.24 -0.83 -7.76
C VAL A 170 4.45 -2.14 -7.81
N LEU A 171 3.25 -2.15 -8.41
CA LEU A 171 2.45 -3.36 -8.60
C LEU A 171 2.63 -3.98 -9.98
N ALA A 172 3.13 -3.20 -10.95
CA ALA A 172 3.18 -3.61 -12.36
C ALA A 172 4.10 -4.81 -12.62
N GLY A 173 5.20 -4.94 -11.87
CA GLY A 173 6.14 -6.06 -12.00
C GLY A 173 5.73 -7.33 -11.25
N ALA A 174 4.69 -7.30 -10.41
CA ALA A 174 4.30 -8.44 -9.59
C ALA A 174 3.64 -9.55 -10.42
N LEU A 175 4.05 -10.81 -10.23
CA LEU A 175 3.47 -11.99 -10.88
C LEU A 175 2.39 -12.68 -10.05
N MET A 176 2.13 -12.21 -8.83
CA MET A 176 1.11 -12.66 -7.90
C MET A 176 0.05 -11.59 -7.66
N PRO A 177 -1.10 -11.90 -7.00
CA PRO A 177 -2.04 -10.90 -6.54
C PRO A 177 -1.35 -9.81 -5.73
N SER A 178 -1.59 -8.55 -6.07
CA SER A 178 -0.85 -7.42 -5.51
C SER A 178 -1.74 -6.22 -5.24
N ILE A 179 -1.49 -5.56 -4.11
CA ILE A 179 -2.22 -4.35 -3.67
C ILE A 179 -1.26 -3.31 -3.10
N LEU A 180 -1.69 -2.04 -3.17
CA LEU A 180 -1.08 -0.92 -2.47
C LEU A 180 -2.10 -0.36 -1.48
N ILE A 181 -1.67 -0.18 -0.24
CA ILE A 181 -2.48 0.33 0.87
C ILE A 181 -2.02 1.73 1.22
N GLU A 182 -2.95 2.68 1.18
CA GLU A 182 -2.79 4.02 1.73
C GLU A 182 -3.40 4.05 3.13
N ILE A 183 -2.58 4.05 4.15
CA ILE A 183 -3.00 3.92 5.56
C ILE A 183 -3.63 5.19 6.16
N GLY A 184 -3.76 6.23 5.37
CA GLY A 184 -4.23 7.57 5.71
C GLY A 184 -3.34 8.63 5.07
N TYR A 185 -3.66 9.90 5.30
CA TYR A 185 -2.97 11.03 4.66
C TYR A 185 -1.95 11.68 5.60
N ASN A 186 -0.65 11.57 5.26
CA ASN A 186 0.43 12.22 6.01
C ASN A 186 0.38 13.77 5.93
N SER A 187 -0.34 14.31 4.96
CA SER A 187 -0.63 15.74 4.83
C SER A 187 -1.85 16.24 5.65
N HIS A 188 -2.72 15.33 6.12
CA HIS A 188 -3.93 15.69 6.86
C HIS A 188 -3.64 15.79 8.36
N ALA A 189 -4.02 16.92 8.99
CA ALA A 189 -3.61 17.27 10.36
C ALA A 189 -3.97 16.23 11.43
N ILE A 190 -5.12 15.57 11.30
CA ILE A 190 -5.57 14.54 12.25
C ILE A 190 -4.96 13.19 11.89
N GLU A 191 -5.06 12.78 10.62
CA GLU A 191 -4.57 11.45 10.19
C GLU A 191 -3.06 11.33 10.34
N SER A 192 -2.30 12.37 10.00
CA SER A 192 -0.85 12.39 10.19
C SER A 192 -0.45 12.05 11.63
N LYS A 193 -1.12 12.64 12.63
CA LYS A 193 -0.86 12.32 14.04
C LYS A 193 -1.21 10.87 14.38
N ARG A 194 -2.29 10.34 13.80
CA ARG A 194 -2.73 8.96 14.02
C ARG A 194 -1.76 7.96 13.44
N ILE A 195 -1.42 8.08 12.15
CA ILE A 195 -0.51 7.15 11.47
C ILE A 195 0.93 7.17 12.02
N GLN A 196 1.33 8.27 12.69
CA GLN A 196 2.60 8.36 13.41
C GLN A 196 2.55 7.68 14.80
N SER A 197 1.37 7.39 15.35
CA SER A 197 1.24 6.81 16.67
C SER A 197 1.33 5.28 16.67
N LYS A 198 2.19 4.71 17.51
CA LYS A 198 2.37 3.25 17.62
C LYS A 198 1.09 2.48 17.94
N PRO A 199 0.18 2.96 18.83
CA PRO A 199 -1.11 2.28 19.04
C PRO A 199 -1.92 2.14 17.76
N TYR A 200 -2.05 3.21 16.97
CA TYR A 200 -2.79 3.19 15.71
C TYR A 200 -2.13 2.26 14.68
N GLN A 201 -0.80 2.33 14.53
CA GLN A 201 -0.03 1.45 13.63
C GLN A 201 -0.23 -0.04 13.94
N LYS A 202 -0.30 -0.42 15.22
CA LYS A 202 -0.57 -1.81 15.64
C LYS A 202 -2.00 -2.24 15.28
N ILE A 203 -2.98 -1.34 15.44
CA ILE A 203 -4.39 -1.61 15.07
C ILE A 203 -4.50 -1.78 13.56
N LEU A 204 -3.86 -0.92 12.77
CA LEU A 204 -3.78 -1.04 11.31
C LEU A 204 -3.17 -2.38 10.91
N ALA A 205 -2.00 -2.71 11.46
CA ALA A 205 -1.31 -3.96 11.17
C ALA A 205 -2.18 -5.19 11.46
N LYS A 206 -2.89 -5.18 12.61
CA LYS A 206 -3.86 -6.23 12.92
C LYS A 206 -4.98 -6.30 11.90
N GLY A 207 -5.57 -5.16 11.52
CA GLY A 207 -6.66 -5.10 10.55
C GLY A 207 -6.25 -5.59 9.16
N ILE A 208 -5.04 -5.26 8.70
CA ILE A 208 -4.48 -5.79 7.45
C ILE A 208 -4.34 -7.31 7.54
N ALA A 209 -3.80 -7.82 8.65
CA ALA A 209 -3.67 -9.26 8.86
C ALA A 209 -5.02 -9.98 8.92
N ASP A 210 -6.04 -9.38 9.57
CA ASP A 210 -7.42 -9.91 9.60
C ASP A 210 -8.01 -10.00 8.17
N GLY A 211 -7.74 -9.01 7.31
CA GLY A 211 -8.14 -9.01 5.91
C GLY A 211 -7.43 -10.08 5.08
N ILE A 212 -6.14 -10.33 5.34
CA ILE A 212 -5.38 -11.40 4.68
C ILE A 212 -5.93 -12.78 5.07
N ASP A 213 -6.22 -13.01 6.35
CA ASP A 213 -6.87 -14.27 6.80
C ASP A 213 -8.22 -14.46 6.12
N SER A 214 -9.04 -13.39 6.04
CA SER A 214 -10.33 -13.43 5.36
C SER A 214 -10.18 -13.80 3.88
N PHE A 215 -9.19 -13.23 3.20
CA PHE A 215 -8.91 -13.50 1.80
C PHE A 215 -8.54 -14.97 1.57
N PHE A 216 -7.61 -15.53 2.34
CA PHE A 216 -7.22 -16.93 2.18
C PHE A 216 -8.39 -17.87 2.51
N SER A 217 -9.12 -17.63 3.61
CA SER A 217 -10.25 -18.47 4.01
C SER A 217 -11.40 -18.55 2.99
N LYS A 218 -11.48 -17.61 2.05
CA LYS A 218 -12.49 -17.55 0.99
C LYS A 218 -12.01 -18.12 -0.34
N ASN A 219 -10.70 -18.29 -0.50
CA ASN A 219 -10.09 -18.67 -1.79
C ASN A 219 -9.28 -19.97 -1.70
N ASP A 220 -9.24 -20.62 -0.51
CA ASP A 220 -8.84 -22.02 -0.33
C ASP A 220 -10.05 -22.92 -0.66
#